data_74bc08d3cf3e73c85dcfcffdda3fa68b
#
_entry.id   74bc08d3cf3e73c85dcfcffdda3fa68b
#
_cell.length_a   1.000
_cell.length_b   1.000
_cell.length_c   1.000
_cell.angle_alpha   90.00
_cell.angle_beta   90.00
_cell.angle_gamma   90.00
#
_symmetry.space_group_name_H-M   'P 1'
#
loop_
_entity.id
_entity.type
_entity.pdbx_description
1 polymer ?
#
loop_
_entity_poly.entity_id
_entity_poly.type
_entity_poly.pdbx_seq_one_letter_code
_entity_poly.pdbx_strand_id
1 'polypeptide(L)'
;MELTVKLQVFEGPLDLLLYLLEKNKVNIYDIPIVEITEQYMEYIREMKRQDLEVLSEFLVMAATLVDIKSRMLLPSNPDSEEEEEDPRAELVQQLLEYKMYKCMAYELKDRQMDAGRVMYKKPTIPEEV
;
A
#
# COMPACT_ATOMS: atom_id res chain seq x y z
N MET A 1 -1.08 -2.28 24.07
CA MET A 1 -1.70 -2.24 23.62
C MET A 1 -2.14 -2.37 22.28
N GLU A 2 -2.99 -1.66 21.88
CA GLU A 2 -3.51 -1.79 20.57
C GLU A 2 -2.50 -1.59 19.52
N LEU A 3 -1.56 -0.74 19.78
CA LEU A 3 -0.53 -0.48 18.79
C LEU A 3 0.29 -1.71 18.52
N THR A 4 0.51 -2.50 19.54
CA THR A 4 1.27 -3.72 19.35
C THR A 4 0.56 -4.65 18.39
N VAL A 5 -0.74 -4.72 18.52
CA VAL A 5 -1.52 -5.55 17.62
C VAL A 5 -1.45 -5.01 16.22
N LYS A 6 -1.40 -3.69 16.10
CA LYS A 6 -1.38 -3.09 14.80
C LYS A 6 -0.05 -3.05 14.17
N LEU A 7 0.98 -3.46 14.89
CA LEU A 7 2.28 -3.50 14.28
C LEU A 7 2.35 -4.65 13.33
N GLN A 8 1.38 -4.74 12.47
CA GLN A 8 1.43 -5.69 11.41
C GLN A 8 2.59 -5.32 10.53
N VAL A 9 3.23 -6.32 10.03
CA VAL A 9 4.34 -6.09 9.13
C VAL A 9 3.77 -5.76 7.76
N PHE A 10 3.96 -4.55 7.34
CA PHE A 10 3.58 -4.16 5.99
C PHE A 10 4.74 -4.44 5.06
N GLU A 11 4.43 -4.89 3.85
CA GLU A 11 5.46 -5.23 2.89
C GLU A 11 6.18 -4.00 2.35
N GLY A 12 5.59 -2.84 2.51
CA GLY A 12 6.19 -1.60 2.06
C GLY A 12 5.22 -0.46 2.25
N PRO A 13 5.62 0.74 1.86
CA PRO A 13 4.78 1.91 2.06
C PRO A 13 3.47 1.88 1.30
N LEU A 14 3.44 1.26 0.11
CA LEU A 14 2.19 1.15 -0.62
C LEU A 14 1.20 0.24 0.11
N ASP A 15 1.71 -0.79 0.75
CA ASP A 15 0.87 -1.69 1.53
C ASP A 15 0.23 -0.96 2.71
N LEU A 16 1.01 -0.14 3.40
CA LEU A 16 0.51 0.67 4.49
C LEU A 16 -0.55 1.66 4.00
N LEU A 17 -0.29 2.29 2.86
CA LEU A 17 -1.26 3.23 2.32
C LEU A 17 -2.58 2.56 1.95
N LEU A 18 -2.52 1.38 1.34
CA LEU A 18 -3.74 0.64 1.03
C LEU A 18 -4.52 0.32 2.30
N TYR A 19 -3.80 -0.08 3.35
CA TYR A 19 -4.43 -0.36 4.63
C TYR A 19 -5.15 0.87 5.17
N LEU A 20 -4.49 2.04 5.11
CA LEU A 20 -5.09 3.28 5.60
C LEU A 20 -6.31 3.68 4.79
N LEU A 21 -6.25 3.49 3.47
CA LEU A 21 -7.38 3.81 2.62
C LEU A 21 -8.58 2.92 2.95
N GLU A 22 -8.33 1.64 3.17
CA GLU A 22 -9.40 0.72 3.53
C GLU A 22 -9.96 1.03 4.91
N LYS A 23 -9.08 1.34 5.84
CA LYS A 23 -9.50 1.66 7.20
C LYS A 23 -10.40 2.87 7.21
N ASN A 24 -10.10 3.86 6.40
CA ASN A 24 -10.88 5.10 6.33
C ASN A 24 -12.04 5.01 5.34
N LYS A 25 -12.16 3.88 4.64
CA LYS A 25 -13.23 3.66 3.67
C LYS A 25 -13.28 4.73 2.61
N VAL A 26 -12.11 5.11 2.12
CA VAL A 26 -12.02 6.13 1.09
C VAL A 26 -11.71 5.49 -0.26
N ASN A 27 -12.08 6.21 -1.31
CA ASN A 27 -11.89 5.76 -2.66
C ASN A 27 -10.44 5.98 -3.09
N ILE A 28 -9.84 4.93 -3.65
CA ILE A 28 -8.45 5.02 -4.09
C ILE A 28 -8.27 6.06 -5.19
N TYR A 29 -9.35 6.34 -5.94
CA TYR A 29 -9.29 7.35 -6.99
C TYR A 29 -9.44 8.77 -6.48
N ASP A 30 -9.76 8.95 -5.21
CA ASP A 30 -9.95 10.26 -4.65
C ASP A 30 -9.43 10.26 -3.21
N ILE A 31 -8.13 10.31 -3.09
CA ILE A 31 -7.48 10.18 -1.79
C ILE A 31 -7.50 11.52 -1.05
N PRO A 32 -8.04 11.54 0.18
CA PRO A 32 -7.96 12.76 1.01
C PRO A 32 -6.55 12.88 1.55
N ILE A 33 -5.70 13.52 0.78
CA ILE A 33 -4.26 13.48 1.00
C ILE A 33 -3.82 14.04 2.35
N VAL A 34 -4.50 15.05 2.86
CA VAL A 34 -4.10 15.67 4.13
C VAL A 34 -4.29 14.68 5.28
N GLU A 35 -5.46 14.06 5.34
CA GLU A 35 -5.76 13.12 6.41
C GLU A 35 -4.92 11.85 6.31
N ILE A 36 -4.76 11.34 5.10
CA ILE A 36 -3.99 10.12 4.91
C ILE A 36 -2.52 10.35 5.24
N THR A 37 -1.99 11.53 4.86
CA THR A 37 -0.60 11.85 5.18
C THR A 37 -0.38 11.88 6.69
N GLU A 38 -1.30 12.50 7.42
CA GLU A 38 -1.18 12.56 8.87
C GLU A 38 -1.19 11.18 9.50
N GLN A 39 -2.10 10.32 9.06
CA GLN A 39 -2.16 8.96 9.61
C GLN A 39 -0.92 8.16 9.25
N TYR A 40 -0.42 8.35 8.04
CA TYR A 40 0.80 7.69 7.61
C TYR A 40 1.98 8.09 8.49
N MET A 41 2.11 9.39 8.76
CA MET A 41 3.19 9.88 9.59
C MET A 41 3.11 9.35 11.01
N GLU A 42 1.91 9.20 11.54
CA GLU A 42 1.74 8.60 12.85
C GLU A 42 2.23 7.17 12.90
N TYR A 43 1.90 6.40 11.87
CA TYR A 43 2.37 5.02 11.79
C TYR A 43 3.89 4.96 11.76
N ILE A 44 4.52 5.84 10.99
CA ILE A 44 5.98 5.84 10.91
C ILE A 44 6.60 6.19 12.25
N ARG A 45 6.03 7.13 12.97
CA ARG A 45 6.56 7.50 14.26
C ARG A 45 6.52 6.35 15.27
N GLU A 46 5.54 5.49 15.11
CA GLU A 46 5.39 4.37 16.02
C GLU A 46 6.15 3.14 15.58
N MET A 47 6.73 3.15 14.39
CA MET A 47 7.53 2.04 13.94
C MET A 47 8.82 1.95 14.71
N LYS A 48 9.18 0.75 15.12
CA LYS A 48 10.46 0.54 15.75
C LYS A 48 11.53 0.53 14.69
N ARG A 49 12.61 1.25 14.96
CA ARG A 49 13.67 1.37 13.98
C ARG A 49 14.64 0.22 14.09
N GLN A 50 14.17 -0.95 13.77
CA GLN A 50 15.03 -2.10 13.82
C GLN A 50 15.76 -2.33 12.50
N ASP A 51 15.17 -1.88 11.42
CA ASP A 51 15.76 -2.07 10.10
C ASP A 51 15.74 -0.75 9.37
N LEU A 52 16.90 -0.15 9.21
CA LEU A 52 17.01 1.16 8.57
C LEU A 52 16.64 1.11 7.09
N GLU A 53 16.89 -0.02 6.44
CA GLU A 53 16.57 -0.14 5.03
C GLU A 53 15.07 -0.09 4.82
N VAL A 54 14.33 -0.84 5.61
CA VAL A 54 12.87 -0.83 5.53
C VAL A 54 12.32 0.53 5.88
N LEU A 55 12.83 1.12 6.97
CA LEU A 55 12.37 2.44 7.39
C LEU A 55 12.63 3.48 6.31
N SER A 56 13.76 3.33 5.62
CA SER A 56 14.12 4.25 4.56
C SER A 56 13.05 4.32 3.46
N GLU A 57 12.52 3.18 3.06
CA GLU A 57 11.47 3.14 2.05
C GLU A 57 10.22 3.88 2.52
N PHE A 58 9.86 3.69 3.78
CA PHE A 58 8.70 4.38 4.33
C PHE A 58 8.93 5.89 4.39
N LEU A 59 10.17 6.30 4.66
CA LEU A 59 10.48 7.73 4.71
C LEU A 59 10.47 8.38 3.33
N VAL A 60 10.89 7.65 2.32
CA VAL A 60 10.80 8.15 0.95
C VAL A 60 9.35 8.40 0.58
N MET A 61 8.47 7.47 0.92
CA MET A 61 7.05 7.67 0.65
C MET A 61 6.49 8.84 1.47
N ALA A 62 6.96 9.02 2.70
CA ALA A 62 6.53 10.17 3.50
C ALA A 62 6.85 11.48 2.80
N ALA A 63 8.05 11.56 2.22
CA ALA A 63 8.44 12.76 1.47
C ALA A 63 7.53 12.97 0.27
N THR A 64 7.18 11.88 -0.42
CA THR A 64 6.28 11.95 -1.55
C THR A 64 4.91 12.47 -1.13
N LEU A 65 4.39 11.96 -0.01
CA LEU A 65 3.08 12.40 0.48
C LEU A 65 3.09 13.88 0.88
N VAL A 66 4.17 14.33 1.52
CA VAL A 66 4.29 15.73 1.91
C VAL A 66 4.37 16.60 0.66
N ASP A 67 5.08 16.16 -0.36
CA ASP A 67 5.16 16.89 -1.62
C ASP A 67 3.78 17.00 -2.27
N ILE A 68 3.04 15.90 -2.35
CA ILE A 68 1.71 15.90 -2.92
C ILE A 68 0.80 16.82 -2.11
N LYS A 69 0.86 16.72 -0.79
CA LYS A 69 0.06 17.57 0.08
C LYS A 69 0.34 19.04 -0.20
N SER A 70 1.61 19.40 -0.32
CA SER A 70 1.98 20.79 -0.61
C SER A 70 1.40 21.25 -1.93
N ARG A 71 1.48 20.43 -2.95
CA ARG A 71 0.95 20.80 -4.25
C ARG A 71 -0.57 20.95 -4.23
N MET A 72 -1.24 20.07 -3.47
CA MET A 72 -2.69 20.15 -3.35
C MET A 72 -3.13 21.41 -2.63
N LEU A 73 -2.32 21.92 -1.72
CA LEU A 73 -2.67 23.09 -0.94
C LEU A 73 -2.27 24.40 -1.62
N LEU A 74 -1.46 24.32 -2.67
CA LEU A 74 -1.10 25.54 -3.40
C LEU A 74 -2.27 26.02 -4.25
N PRO A 75 -2.46 27.34 -4.32
CA PRO A 75 -3.55 27.84 -5.16
C PRO A 75 -3.23 27.58 -6.63
N SER A 76 -4.24 27.20 -7.40
CA SER A 76 -4.03 27.01 -8.81
C SER A 76 -3.89 28.36 -9.48
N ASN A 77 -3.09 28.37 -10.56
CA ASN A 77 -2.87 29.58 -11.32
C ASN A 77 -3.86 29.65 -12.47
N PRO A 78 -4.87 30.51 -12.40
CA PRO A 78 -5.89 30.52 -13.44
C PRO A 78 -5.38 31.02 -14.78
N ASP A 79 -4.20 31.65 -14.80
CA ASP A 79 -3.61 32.13 -16.02
C ASP A 79 -2.74 31.11 -16.71
N SER A 80 -2.56 29.97 -16.08
CA SER A 80 -1.74 28.90 -16.66
C SER A 80 -2.52 28.23 -17.78
N GLU A 81 -1.92 28.17 -18.95
CA GLU A 81 -2.53 27.50 -20.08
C GLU A 81 -2.31 26.00 -20.00
N GLU A 82 -1.44 25.55 -19.11
CA GLU A 82 -1.19 24.13 -18.95
C GLU A 82 -2.22 23.54 -18.03
N GLU A 83 -2.77 22.39 -18.44
CA GLU A 83 -3.65 21.68 -17.57
C GLU A 83 -2.83 21.15 -16.42
N GLU A 84 -3.22 21.53 -15.21
CA GLU A 84 -2.53 21.04 -14.05
C GLU A 84 -2.98 19.62 -13.78
N GLU A 85 -2.04 18.69 -13.81
CA GLU A 85 -2.35 17.34 -13.45
C GLU A 85 -2.59 17.25 -11.96
N ASP A 86 -3.48 16.37 -11.58
CA ASP A 86 -3.71 16.10 -10.18
C ASP A 86 -2.42 15.55 -9.57
N PRO A 87 -1.87 16.20 -8.54
CA PRO A 87 -0.62 15.72 -7.95
C PRO A 87 -0.71 14.30 -7.40
N ARG A 88 -1.93 13.80 -7.18
CA ARG A 88 -2.11 12.44 -6.65
C ARG A 88 -2.11 11.38 -7.75
N ALA A 89 -2.10 11.79 -9.02
CA ALA A 89 -2.34 10.85 -10.12
C ALA A 89 -1.33 9.70 -10.14
N GLU A 90 -0.06 10.02 -9.96
CA GLU A 90 0.97 9.01 -9.98
C GLU A 90 0.84 8.05 -8.80
N LEU A 91 0.52 8.57 -7.63
CA LEU A 91 0.32 7.75 -6.45
C LEU A 91 -0.87 6.81 -6.63
N VAL A 92 -1.96 7.31 -7.19
CA VAL A 92 -3.13 6.47 -7.47
C VAL A 92 -2.74 5.32 -8.40
N GLN A 93 -1.97 5.63 -9.42
CA GLN A 93 -1.53 4.61 -10.38
C GLN A 93 -0.69 3.55 -9.66
N GLN A 94 0.25 3.97 -8.82
CA GLN A 94 1.09 3.03 -8.09
C GLN A 94 0.27 2.15 -7.15
N LEU A 95 -0.71 2.74 -6.48
CA LEU A 95 -1.55 2.00 -5.56
C LEU A 95 -2.41 0.97 -6.29
N LEU A 96 -2.94 1.34 -7.44
CA LEU A 96 -3.74 0.41 -8.22
C LEU A 96 -2.90 -0.75 -8.73
N GLU A 97 -1.69 -0.47 -9.18
CA GLU A 97 -0.79 -1.51 -9.64
C GLU A 97 -0.40 -2.44 -8.50
N TYR A 98 -0.12 -1.88 -7.34
CA TYR A 98 0.25 -2.69 -6.20
C TYR A 98 -0.92 -3.54 -5.72
N LYS A 99 -2.11 -2.98 -5.72
CA LYS A 99 -3.30 -3.71 -5.34
C LYS A 99 -3.53 -4.90 -6.26
N MET A 100 -3.34 -4.69 -7.56
CA MET A 100 -3.47 -5.76 -8.52
C MET A 100 -2.41 -6.84 -8.28
N TYR A 101 -1.18 -6.41 -8.02
CA TYR A 101 -0.10 -7.35 -7.72
C TYR A 101 -0.44 -8.20 -6.50
N LYS A 102 -0.95 -7.58 -5.45
CA LYS A 102 -1.30 -8.32 -4.24
C LYS A 102 -2.41 -9.33 -4.49
N CYS A 103 -3.41 -8.95 -5.26
CA CYS A 103 -4.50 -9.86 -5.59
C CYS A 103 -3.97 -11.06 -6.36
N MET A 104 -3.08 -10.82 -7.31
CA MET A 104 -2.49 -11.91 -8.09
C MET A 104 -1.61 -12.79 -7.23
N ALA A 105 -0.87 -12.18 -6.33
CA ALA A 105 0.01 -12.94 -5.44
C ALA A 105 -0.78 -13.87 -4.53
N TYR A 106 -1.90 -13.38 -4.00
CA TYR A 106 -2.77 -14.21 -3.19
C TYR A 106 -3.34 -15.36 -3.99
N GLU A 107 -3.74 -15.09 -5.22
CA GLU A 107 -4.29 -16.14 -6.07
C GLU A 107 -3.27 -17.22 -6.38
N LEU A 108 -2.05 -16.80 -6.68
CA LEU A 108 -0.98 -17.75 -6.94
C LEU A 108 -0.66 -18.58 -5.70
N LYS A 109 -0.67 -17.96 -4.55
CA LYS A 109 -0.40 -18.65 -3.32
C LYS A 109 -1.46 -19.73 -3.06
N ASP A 110 -2.72 -19.38 -3.28
CA ASP A 110 -3.80 -20.34 -3.13
C ASP A 110 -3.63 -21.53 -4.07
N ARG A 111 -3.28 -21.26 -5.30
CA ARG A 111 -3.08 -22.33 -6.28
C ARG A 111 -1.90 -23.21 -5.91
N GLN A 112 -0.86 -22.62 -5.38
CA GLN A 112 0.29 -23.39 -4.95
C GLN A 112 -0.06 -24.27 -3.77
N MET A 113 -0.85 -23.76 -2.84
CA MET A 113 -1.27 -24.56 -1.70
C MET A 113 -2.15 -25.72 -2.15
N ASP A 114 -3.05 -25.49 -3.07
CA ASP A 114 -3.89 -26.55 -3.59
C ASP A 114 -3.06 -27.60 -4.33
N ALA A 115 -2.13 -27.15 -5.15
CA ALA A 115 -1.27 -28.06 -5.86
C ALA A 115 -0.43 -28.90 -4.89
N GLY A 116 0.07 -28.26 -3.83
CA GLY A 116 0.83 -28.97 -2.83
C GLY A 116 0.01 -30.03 -2.13
N ARG A 117 -1.23 -29.71 -1.81
CA ARG A 117 -2.09 -30.69 -1.18
C ARG A 117 -2.35 -31.89 -2.08
N VAL A 118 -2.59 -31.64 -3.34
CA VAL A 118 -2.83 -32.69 -4.28
C VAL A 118 -1.60 -33.57 -4.39
N MET A 119 -0.43 -32.98 -4.45
CA MET A 119 0.79 -33.76 -4.57
C MET A 119 1.05 -34.58 -3.33
N TYR A 120 0.75 -34.06 -2.17
CA TYR A 120 0.94 -34.84 -0.95
C TYR A 120 -0.06 -35.95 -0.83
N LYS A 121 -1.25 -35.79 -1.37
CA LYS A 121 -2.21 -36.87 -1.30
C LYS A 121 -1.94 -37.96 -2.29
N LYS A 122 -1.39 -37.64 -3.42
CA LYS A 122 -1.17 -38.64 -4.44
C LYS A 122 -0.30 -39.79 -4.02
N PRO A 123 0.77 -39.56 -3.32
CA PRO A 123 1.60 -40.68 -2.92
C PRO A 123 0.86 -41.72 -2.09
N THR A 124 -0.11 -41.24 -1.34
CA THR A 124 -0.85 -42.19 -0.52
C THR A 124 -1.90 -42.89 -1.31
N ILE A 125 -2.26 -42.36 -2.45
CA ILE A 125 -3.28 -42.97 -3.21
C ILE A 125 -2.89 -43.24 -4.52
N PRO A 126 -1.99 -43.41 -4.96
CA PRO A 126 -1.60 -43.45 -6.29
C PRO A 126 -2.67 -43.73 -7.17
N GLU A 127 -3.24 -43.31 -6.97
CA GLU A 127 -3.85 -43.28 -7.70
C GLU A 127 -4.68 -42.76 -7.97
N GLU A 128 -4.85 -42.52 -7.64
CA GLU A 128 -5.51 -42.10 -7.90
C GLU A 128 -5.66 -42.23 -8.73
N VAL A 129 -5.54 -42.90 -8.82
CA VAL A 129 -5.53 -43.10 -9.70
C VAL A 129 -5.96 -43.04 -10.22
#